data_d1e935101936cb9c1328e9e9a2415086
#
_entry.id   d1e935101936cb9c1328e9e9a2415086
#
_cell.length_a   1.000
_cell.length_b   1.000
_cell.length_c   1.000
_cell.angle_alpha   90.00
_cell.angle_beta   90.00
_cell.angle_gamma   90.00
#
_symmetry.space_group_name_H-M   'P 1'
#
loop_
_entity.id
_entity.type
_entity.pdbx_description
1 polymer ?
#
loop_
_entity_poly.entity_id
_entity_poly.type
_entity_poly.pdbx_seq_one_letter_code
_entity_poly.pdbx_strand_id
1 'polypeptide(L)'
;MNNMRELKTIMIVAVAWLLVCCTQKGTEKANGFVERQGAGFVLNGKDYRYVGTNFWYGAILGSEGQGGNRARLCHELDKLHELGLDNLRILVGSDGLRGVTTKVEPTLQEAPGVYNDTILAGLDYLLQQMGERSMKAVLYLNNAWEWSGGYGFYLEQAGAGKAPRPNETSYPEYMNFVSQFSTNTKAQELFFQYVRDIIGRTNRYTNVPYVDDPTIMAWQIGNEPRAFSEDAKAPFAKWLRKASELIRSLDKNHLISIGSEGIWGCEMDSTLYEQICADPNIDYMNAHVWPYNWSWAHKDSLAEHVERSCQNTAEYIHRHTAIAERLQKPLVIEEFGYPRDGFKFEPGSKTAGRDRYYDFVFSLINSEPMVYGCNFWGWAGEARPNHEQWLVGDDYCGDPAQEQQGLNSVFDCDTTTLEIIMKNTKTRQ
;
A
#
# COMPACT_ATOMS: atom_id res chain seq x y z
N MET A 1 69.73 25.54 -23.59
CA MET A 1 69.31 24.50 -22.65
C MET A 1 68.07 24.86 -21.80
N ASN A 2 67.43 26.01 -22.00
CA ASN A 2 66.27 26.45 -21.22
C ASN A 2 64.89 26.07 -21.83
N ASN A 3 64.82 25.76 -23.14
CA ASN A 3 63.50 25.49 -23.75
C ASN A 3 62.97 24.07 -23.62
N MET A 4 63.75 23.13 -23.10
CA MET A 4 63.29 21.74 -22.89
C MET A 4 62.71 21.48 -21.49
N ARG A 5 62.94 22.39 -20.55
CA ARG A 5 62.38 22.27 -19.20
C ARG A 5 60.93 22.80 -19.10
N GLU A 6 60.64 23.86 -19.85
CA GLU A 6 59.27 24.44 -19.84
C GLU A 6 58.27 23.56 -20.62
N LEU A 7 58.68 22.87 -21.69
CA LEU A 7 57.79 21.93 -22.39
C LEU A 7 57.41 20.71 -21.56
N LYS A 8 58.29 20.23 -20.64
CA LYS A 8 57.98 19.10 -19.75
C LYS A 8 57.00 19.48 -18.62
N THR A 9 57.07 20.73 -18.13
CA THR A 9 56.19 21.23 -17.07
C THR A 9 54.77 21.50 -17.58
N ILE A 10 54.62 21.99 -18.81
CA ILE A 10 53.34 22.21 -19.46
C ILE A 10 52.65 20.90 -19.81
N MET A 11 53.41 19.85 -20.19
CA MET A 11 52.86 18.54 -20.52
C MET A 11 52.38 17.76 -19.27
N ILE A 12 53.01 17.97 -18.11
CA ILE A 12 52.59 17.33 -16.85
C ILE A 12 51.34 17.99 -16.27
N VAL A 13 51.15 19.30 -16.45
CA VAL A 13 49.94 20.02 -16.01
C VAL A 13 48.72 19.68 -16.90
N ALA A 14 48.94 19.50 -18.24
CA ALA A 14 47.88 19.09 -19.16
C ALA A 14 47.41 17.65 -18.97
N VAL A 15 48.27 16.72 -18.54
CA VAL A 15 47.90 15.34 -18.22
C VAL A 15 47.17 15.24 -16.86
N ALA A 16 47.49 16.11 -15.88
CA ALA A 16 46.79 16.18 -14.60
C ALA A 16 45.36 16.73 -14.73
N TRP A 17 45.08 17.57 -15.73
CA TRP A 17 43.72 18.07 -15.99
C TRP A 17 42.83 17.10 -16.79
N LEU A 18 43.41 16.13 -17.50
CA LEU A 18 42.67 15.08 -18.19
C LEU A 18 42.27 13.89 -17.31
N LEU A 19 42.81 13.79 -16.08
CA LEU A 19 42.47 12.72 -15.12
C LEU A 19 41.41 13.11 -14.08
N VAL A 20 40.94 14.36 -14.08
CA VAL A 20 39.88 14.83 -13.12
C VAL A 20 38.51 14.86 -13.79
N CYS A 21 38.32 14.49 -15.03
CA CYS A 21 37.04 14.49 -15.74
C CYS A 21 36.41 13.10 -15.91
N CYS A 22 36.81 12.12 -15.08
CA CYS A 22 36.05 10.88 -14.87
C CYS A 22 35.36 10.92 -13.51
N THR A 23 34.63 12.00 -13.24
CA THR A 23 33.59 11.95 -12.24
C THR A 23 32.45 11.10 -12.81
N GLN A 24 32.17 10.04 -12.12
CA GLN A 24 31.01 9.18 -12.29
C GLN A 24 29.83 9.99 -12.85
N LYS A 25 29.43 9.71 -14.10
CA LYS A 25 28.05 9.88 -14.49
C LYS A 25 27.23 8.90 -13.61
N GLY A 26 26.80 9.38 -12.46
CA GLY A 26 25.61 8.79 -11.87
C GLY A 26 24.59 8.74 -13.00
N THR A 27 24.04 7.59 -13.25
CA THR A 27 22.89 7.45 -14.13
C THR A 27 21.84 8.40 -13.55
N GLU A 28 21.60 9.55 -14.23
CA GLU A 28 20.44 10.37 -13.93
C GLU A 28 19.24 9.43 -14.03
N LYS A 29 18.63 9.10 -12.91
CA LYS A 29 17.36 8.36 -12.91
C LYS A 29 16.36 9.19 -13.71
N ALA A 30 15.50 8.52 -14.45
CA ALA A 30 14.44 9.16 -15.20
C ALA A 30 13.62 10.08 -14.28
N ASN A 31 13.29 11.26 -14.77
CA ASN A 31 12.53 12.25 -14.01
C ASN A 31 11.15 11.67 -13.61
N GLY A 32 10.72 11.87 -12.37
CA GLY A 32 9.39 11.49 -11.92
C GLY A 32 9.29 10.29 -10.97
N PHE A 33 10.36 9.54 -10.74
CA PHE A 33 10.35 8.48 -9.70
C PHE A 33 10.43 9.08 -8.30
N VAL A 34 9.67 8.49 -7.36
CA VAL A 34 9.87 8.75 -5.93
C VAL A 34 11.07 7.93 -5.49
N GLU A 35 12.03 8.57 -4.85
CA GLU A 35 13.25 7.94 -4.37
C GLU A 35 13.36 8.05 -2.85
N ARG A 36 14.01 7.07 -2.23
CA ARG A 36 14.43 7.20 -0.84
C ARG A 36 15.77 7.92 -0.78
N GLN A 37 15.84 8.98 0.03
CA GLN A 37 17.08 9.67 0.33
C GLN A 37 17.26 9.79 1.85
N GLY A 38 18.18 9.02 2.40
CA GLY A 38 18.34 8.92 3.86
C GLY A 38 17.07 8.39 4.52
N ALA A 39 16.52 9.15 5.47
CA ALA A 39 15.30 8.84 6.21
C ALA A 39 14.02 9.37 5.54
N GLY A 40 14.08 9.89 4.31
CA GLY A 40 12.96 10.53 3.65
C GLY A 40 12.70 10.08 2.23
N PHE A 41 11.65 10.64 1.62
CA PHE A 41 11.35 10.53 0.20
C PHE A 41 11.68 11.81 -0.55
N VAL A 42 12.10 11.65 -1.79
CA VAL A 42 12.38 12.76 -2.72
C VAL A 42 11.69 12.48 -4.04
N LEU A 43 11.05 13.51 -4.59
CA LEU A 43 10.49 13.51 -5.95
C LEU A 43 11.04 14.71 -6.72
N ASN A 44 11.73 14.45 -7.84
CA ASN A 44 12.35 15.50 -8.66
C ASN A 44 13.27 16.44 -7.84
N GLY A 45 14.04 15.87 -6.89
CA GLY A 45 15.00 16.60 -6.06
C GLY A 45 14.38 17.41 -4.92
N LYS A 46 13.07 17.28 -4.66
CA LYS A 46 12.36 17.95 -3.56
C LYS A 46 11.87 16.93 -2.54
N ASP A 47 11.80 17.33 -1.28
CA ASP A 47 11.17 16.53 -0.22
C ASP A 47 9.75 16.14 -0.65
N TYR A 48 9.40 14.86 -0.52
CA TYR A 48 8.10 14.34 -0.92
C TYR A 48 7.38 13.77 0.30
N ARG A 49 6.37 14.50 0.74
CA ARG A 49 5.44 14.08 1.81
C ARG A 49 4.03 14.12 1.27
N TYR A 50 3.18 13.19 1.70
CA TYR A 50 1.84 13.10 1.15
C TYR A 50 0.78 12.70 2.17
N VAL A 51 -0.45 13.11 1.87
CA VAL A 51 -1.68 12.49 2.34
C VAL A 51 -2.31 11.81 1.13
N GLY A 52 -2.63 10.55 1.27
CA GLY A 52 -3.25 9.74 0.24
C GLY A 52 -4.43 8.94 0.79
N THR A 53 -4.91 8.00 0.00
CA THR A 53 -6.01 7.14 0.41
C THR A 53 -5.85 5.72 -0.12
N ASN A 54 -6.54 4.76 0.50
CA ASN A 54 -6.73 3.44 -0.05
C ASN A 54 -7.83 3.48 -1.12
N PHE A 55 -7.50 2.99 -2.31
CA PHE A 55 -8.38 2.90 -3.48
C PHE A 55 -8.27 1.51 -4.09
N TRP A 56 -8.48 0.48 -3.24
CA TRP A 56 -8.20 -0.91 -3.54
C TRP A 56 -8.89 -1.43 -4.80
N TYR A 57 -10.08 -0.94 -5.13
CA TYR A 57 -10.89 -1.38 -6.27
C TYR A 57 -10.57 -0.66 -7.60
N GLY A 58 -9.56 0.19 -7.64
CA GLY A 58 -9.24 1.03 -8.80
C GLY A 58 -9.00 0.24 -10.10
N ALA A 59 -8.33 -0.91 -10.03
CA ALA A 59 -8.11 -1.77 -11.19
C ALA A 59 -9.42 -2.36 -11.74
N ILE A 60 -10.36 -2.74 -10.87
CA ILE A 60 -11.68 -3.24 -11.26
C ILE A 60 -12.46 -2.11 -11.93
N LEU A 61 -12.48 -0.93 -11.31
CA LEU A 61 -13.20 0.23 -11.83
C LEU A 61 -12.68 0.68 -13.21
N GLY A 62 -11.35 0.58 -13.43
CA GLY A 62 -10.68 0.85 -14.71
C GLY A 62 -10.93 -0.19 -15.80
N SER A 63 -11.52 -1.34 -15.47
CA SER A 63 -11.77 -2.43 -16.42
C SER A 63 -12.97 -2.15 -17.32
N GLU A 64 -13.07 -2.91 -18.43
CA GLU A 64 -14.26 -2.92 -19.31
C GLU A 64 -15.18 -4.13 -19.01
N GLY A 65 -14.89 -4.86 -17.92
CA GLY A 65 -15.64 -6.02 -17.49
C GLY A 65 -16.63 -5.74 -16.37
N GLN A 66 -17.00 -6.81 -15.67
CA GLN A 66 -17.88 -6.74 -14.50
C GLN A 66 -17.29 -5.78 -13.45
N GLY A 67 -18.11 -4.85 -12.98
CA GLY A 67 -17.72 -3.85 -11.98
C GLY A 67 -16.91 -2.67 -12.54
N GLY A 68 -16.58 -2.70 -13.84
CA GLY A 68 -15.85 -1.60 -14.50
C GLY A 68 -16.74 -0.38 -14.74
N ASN A 69 -16.18 0.80 -14.48
CA ASN A 69 -16.81 2.10 -14.78
C ASN A 69 -15.72 3.16 -14.94
N ARG A 70 -15.18 3.27 -16.14
CA ARG A 70 -14.10 4.23 -16.46
C ARG A 70 -14.51 5.69 -16.30
N ALA A 71 -15.78 6.01 -16.53
CA ALA A 71 -16.28 7.38 -16.33
C ALA A 71 -16.20 7.75 -14.85
N ARG A 72 -16.71 6.89 -13.95
CA ARG A 72 -16.58 7.05 -12.51
C ARG A 72 -15.11 7.10 -12.11
N LEU A 73 -14.25 6.21 -12.61
CA LEU A 73 -12.82 6.23 -12.30
C LEU A 73 -12.20 7.60 -12.57
N CYS A 74 -12.44 8.18 -13.75
CA CYS A 74 -11.91 9.49 -14.11
C CYS A 74 -12.43 10.60 -13.17
N HIS A 75 -13.73 10.59 -12.86
CA HIS A 75 -14.32 11.56 -11.91
C HIS A 75 -13.72 11.43 -10.51
N GLU A 76 -13.53 10.20 -10.01
CA GLU A 76 -12.90 9.97 -8.70
C GLU A 76 -11.45 10.45 -8.68
N LEU A 77 -10.66 10.17 -9.73
CA LEU A 77 -9.28 10.62 -9.84
C LEU A 77 -9.19 12.15 -9.93
N ASP A 78 -10.08 12.82 -10.70
CA ASP A 78 -10.15 14.26 -10.77
C ASP A 78 -10.46 14.86 -9.38
N LYS A 79 -11.43 14.26 -8.68
CA LYS A 79 -11.82 14.70 -7.34
C LYS A 79 -10.70 14.50 -6.31
N LEU A 80 -10.03 13.36 -6.34
CA LEU A 80 -8.88 13.08 -5.46
C LEU A 80 -7.75 14.06 -5.71
N HIS A 81 -7.43 14.35 -6.98
CA HIS A 81 -6.41 15.33 -7.36
C HIS A 81 -6.77 16.75 -6.89
N GLU A 82 -8.02 17.19 -7.07
CA GLU A 82 -8.53 18.48 -6.54
C GLU A 82 -8.39 18.60 -5.02
N LEU A 83 -8.55 17.48 -4.29
CA LEU A 83 -8.38 17.42 -2.84
C LEU A 83 -6.90 17.37 -2.41
N GLY A 84 -5.96 17.22 -3.35
CA GLY A 84 -4.53 17.01 -3.10
C GLY A 84 -4.18 15.60 -2.62
N LEU A 85 -5.01 14.61 -2.92
CA LEU A 85 -4.84 13.20 -2.59
C LEU A 85 -4.18 12.46 -3.77
N ASP A 86 -2.92 12.80 -4.04
CA ASP A 86 -2.20 12.35 -5.23
C ASP A 86 -1.43 11.04 -5.03
N ASN A 87 -1.62 10.35 -3.90
CA ASN A 87 -1.04 9.03 -3.63
C ASN A 87 -2.13 8.02 -3.31
N LEU A 88 -2.24 6.98 -4.13
CA LEU A 88 -3.26 5.94 -3.97
C LEU A 88 -2.63 4.59 -3.69
N ARG A 89 -3.12 3.91 -2.66
CA ARG A 89 -2.75 2.53 -2.36
C ARG A 89 -3.78 1.58 -2.98
N ILE A 90 -3.33 0.67 -3.83
CA ILE A 90 -4.16 -0.06 -4.80
C ILE A 90 -3.86 -1.55 -4.72
N LEU A 91 -4.92 -2.39 -4.69
CA LEU A 91 -4.81 -3.82 -4.89
C LEU A 91 -4.58 -4.12 -6.37
N VAL A 92 -3.54 -4.88 -6.69
CA VAL A 92 -3.32 -5.35 -8.08
C VAL A 92 -4.47 -6.21 -8.54
N GLY A 93 -4.94 -7.13 -7.71
CA GLY A 93 -6.14 -7.91 -7.95
C GLY A 93 -6.36 -8.99 -6.89
N SER A 94 -7.56 -9.57 -6.88
CA SER A 94 -7.94 -10.65 -5.98
C SER A 94 -7.69 -12.02 -6.59
N ASP A 95 -7.51 -13.04 -5.74
CA ASP A 95 -7.22 -14.41 -6.11
C ASP A 95 -8.36 -15.37 -5.74
N GLY A 96 -8.47 -16.48 -6.48
CA GLY A 96 -9.35 -17.61 -6.18
C GLY A 96 -10.69 -17.56 -6.91
N LEU A 97 -11.52 -18.57 -6.66
CA LEU A 97 -12.79 -18.76 -7.34
C LEU A 97 -13.79 -17.64 -7.06
N ARG A 98 -14.65 -17.36 -8.03
CA ARG A 98 -15.81 -16.46 -7.92
C ARG A 98 -16.92 -17.08 -7.07
N GLY A 99 -17.90 -16.27 -6.68
CA GLY A 99 -19.08 -16.70 -5.93
C GLY A 99 -18.84 -16.87 -4.43
N VAL A 100 -17.81 -16.24 -3.89
CA VAL A 100 -17.57 -16.17 -2.44
C VAL A 100 -18.03 -14.80 -1.94
N THR A 101 -19.12 -14.77 -1.18
CA THR A 101 -19.85 -13.54 -0.81
C THR A 101 -19.02 -12.49 -0.06
N THR A 102 -17.97 -12.92 0.66
CA THR A 102 -17.09 -12.03 1.44
C THR A 102 -15.75 -11.76 0.74
N LYS A 103 -15.64 -12.11 -0.54
CA LYS A 103 -14.42 -11.90 -1.31
C LYS A 103 -14.66 -10.91 -2.45
N VAL A 104 -13.63 -10.11 -2.73
CA VAL A 104 -13.62 -9.17 -3.85
C VAL A 104 -13.78 -9.89 -5.19
N GLU A 105 -14.74 -9.46 -5.98
CA GLU A 105 -15.01 -9.89 -7.36
C GLU A 105 -15.10 -8.68 -8.29
N PRO A 106 -14.74 -8.86 -9.58
CA PRO A 106 -14.19 -10.07 -10.21
C PRO A 106 -12.75 -10.35 -9.77
N THR A 107 -12.34 -11.61 -9.82
CA THR A 107 -10.99 -12.03 -9.47
C THR A 107 -10.01 -11.80 -10.61
N LEU A 108 -8.78 -11.44 -10.27
CA LEU A 108 -7.68 -11.36 -11.21
C LEU A 108 -7.18 -12.75 -11.60
N GLN A 109 -7.05 -13.64 -10.62
CA GLN A 109 -6.42 -14.93 -10.80
C GLN A 109 -7.29 -16.05 -10.20
N GLU A 110 -7.93 -16.86 -11.03
CA GLU A 110 -8.73 -18.01 -10.56
C GLU A 110 -7.89 -19.27 -10.34
N ALA A 111 -6.78 -19.39 -11.06
CA ALA A 111 -5.76 -20.41 -10.90
C ALA A 111 -4.38 -19.80 -11.10
N PRO A 112 -3.30 -20.36 -10.52
CA PRO A 112 -1.96 -19.78 -10.64
C PRO A 112 -1.55 -19.58 -12.11
N GLY A 113 -1.17 -18.34 -12.46
CA GLY A 113 -0.77 -17.97 -13.82
C GLY A 113 -1.91 -17.84 -14.84
N VAL A 114 -3.17 -17.99 -14.41
CA VAL A 114 -4.35 -17.79 -15.26
C VAL A 114 -5.03 -16.48 -14.88
N TYR A 115 -4.70 -15.42 -15.60
CA TYR A 115 -5.13 -14.06 -15.28
C TYR A 115 -6.35 -13.62 -16.06
N ASN A 116 -7.22 -12.87 -15.39
CA ASN A 116 -8.29 -12.11 -16.02
C ASN A 116 -7.71 -10.87 -16.73
N ASP A 117 -7.54 -10.97 -18.04
CA ASP A 117 -6.95 -9.91 -18.86
C ASP A 117 -7.74 -8.58 -18.79
N THR A 118 -9.05 -8.66 -18.51
CA THR A 118 -9.89 -7.47 -18.34
C THR A 118 -9.48 -6.66 -17.10
N ILE A 119 -9.13 -7.33 -16.00
CA ILE A 119 -8.66 -6.66 -14.77
C ILE A 119 -7.24 -6.11 -14.97
N LEU A 120 -6.36 -6.86 -15.64
CA LEU A 120 -5.03 -6.36 -16.01
C LEU A 120 -5.13 -5.13 -16.91
N ALA A 121 -6.05 -5.12 -17.88
CA ALA A 121 -6.32 -3.93 -18.70
C ALA A 121 -6.86 -2.76 -17.86
N GLY A 122 -7.68 -3.06 -16.85
CA GLY A 122 -8.18 -2.06 -15.92
C GLY A 122 -7.07 -1.42 -15.09
N LEU A 123 -6.11 -2.22 -14.61
CA LEU A 123 -4.91 -1.70 -13.92
C LEU A 123 -4.06 -0.83 -14.84
N ASP A 124 -3.83 -1.28 -16.09
CA ASP A 124 -3.12 -0.48 -17.11
C ASP A 124 -3.79 0.87 -17.34
N TYR A 125 -5.13 0.88 -17.47
CA TYR A 125 -5.90 2.10 -17.68
C TYR A 125 -5.86 3.02 -16.45
N LEU A 126 -5.99 2.46 -15.25
CA LEU A 126 -5.85 3.21 -14.01
C LEU A 126 -4.49 3.92 -13.92
N LEU A 127 -3.39 3.20 -14.17
CA LEU A 127 -2.04 3.77 -14.13
C LEU A 127 -1.86 4.86 -15.19
N GLN A 128 -2.38 4.68 -16.41
CA GLN A 128 -2.40 5.74 -17.42
C GLN A 128 -3.11 6.99 -16.90
N GLN A 129 -4.33 6.83 -16.36
CA GLN A 129 -5.14 7.96 -15.89
C GLN A 129 -4.53 8.65 -14.66
N MET A 130 -3.86 7.92 -13.78
CA MET A 130 -3.09 8.48 -12.67
C MET A 130 -1.86 9.24 -13.19
N GLY A 131 -1.12 8.70 -14.15
CA GLY A 131 0.04 9.35 -14.76
C GLY A 131 -0.30 10.68 -15.43
N GLU A 132 -1.43 10.76 -16.16
CA GLU A 132 -1.95 11.98 -16.77
C GLU A 132 -2.25 13.09 -15.73
N ARG A 133 -2.51 12.72 -14.47
CA ARG A 133 -2.75 13.62 -13.32
C ARG A 133 -1.55 13.79 -12.41
N SER A 134 -0.38 13.25 -12.78
CA SER A 134 0.83 13.25 -11.95
C SER A 134 0.68 12.56 -10.59
N MET A 135 -0.31 11.70 -10.43
CA MET A 135 -0.57 10.93 -9.21
C MET A 135 0.40 9.74 -9.08
N LYS A 136 0.52 9.20 -7.88
CA LYS A 136 1.40 8.07 -7.53
C LYS A 136 0.60 6.88 -7.03
N ALA A 137 0.97 5.68 -7.50
CA ALA A 137 0.37 4.41 -7.11
C ALA A 137 1.30 3.61 -6.21
N VAL A 138 0.81 3.14 -5.07
CA VAL A 138 1.43 2.09 -4.27
C VAL A 138 0.66 0.79 -4.55
N LEU A 139 1.32 -0.18 -5.19
CA LEU A 139 0.68 -1.41 -5.65
C LEU A 139 0.99 -2.56 -4.70
N TYR A 140 -0.01 -3.08 -3.99
CA TYR A 140 0.18 -4.27 -3.17
C TYR A 140 -0.22 -5.55 -3.93
N LEU A 141 0.70 -6.54 -3.86
CA LEU A 141 0.72 -7.71 -4.73
C LEU A 141 -0.08 -8.90 -4.17
N ASN A 142 -0.27 -8.95 -2.87
CA ASN A 142 -0.91 -10.06 -2.18
C ASN A 142 -1.73 -9.56 -0.99
N ASN A 143 -2.37 -10.48 -0.27
CA ASN A 143 -3.08 -10.20 0.96
C ASN A 143 -2.87 -11.35 1.95
N ALA A 144 -2.71 -11.05 3.23
CA ALA A 144 -2.73 -12.08 4.25
C ALA A 144 -4.16 -12.58 4.54
N TRP A 145 -5.15 -11.70 4.30
CA TRP A 145 -6.56 -11.95 4.61
C TRP A 145 -7.33 -12.51 3.42
N GLU A 146 -8.45 -13.19 3.71
CA GLU A 146 -9.27 -13.95 2.77
C GLU A 146 -10.03 -13.09 1.77
N TRP A 147 -10.32 -11.83 2.10
CA TRP A 147 -11.21 -10.99 1.31
C TRP A 147 -10.72 -10.70 -0.13
N SER A 148 -9.44 -10.91 -0.39
CA SER A 148 -8.91 -10.92 -1.76
C SER A 148 -8.15 -12.20 -2.11
N GLY A 149 -8.39 -13.30 -1.41
CA GLY A 149 -7.81 -14.62 -1.68
C GLY A 149 -6.48 -14.88 -0.98
N GLY A 150 -5.41 -14.25 -1.44
CA GLY A 150 -4.10 -14.19 -0.78
C GLY A 150 -3.51 -15.51 -0.31
N TYR A 151 -3.04 -15.55 0.93
CA TYR A 151 -2.36 -16.73 1.49
C TYR A 151 -3.20 -18.00 1.42
N GLY A 152 -4.50 -17.91 1.67
CA GLY A 152 -5.41 -19.04 1.59
C GLY A 152 -5.44 -19.63 0.18
N PHE A 153 -5.52 -18.80 -0.85
CA PHE A 153 -5.51 -19.22 -2.24
C PHE A 153 -4.22 -19.99 -2.60
N TYR A 154 -3.06 -19.43 -2.30
CA TYR A 154 -1.78 -20.09 -2.64
C TYR A 154 -1.58 -21.40 -1.90
N LEU A 155 -2.04 -21.50 -0.64
CA LEU A 155 -2.01 -22.74 0.12
C LEU A 155 -2.94 -23.81 -0.47
N GLU A 156 -4.16 -23.45 -0.88
CA GLU A 156 -5.07 -24.37 -1.57
C GLU A 156 -4.43 -24.90 -2.86
N GLN A 157 -3.88 -24.01 -3.68
CA GLN A 157 -3.23 -24.37 -4.94
C GLN A 157 -1.95 -25.19 -4.73
N ALA A 158 -1.29 -25.03 -3.60
CA ALA A 158 -0.15 -25.86 -3.19
C ALA A 158 -0.55 -27.25 -2.69
N GLY A 159 -1.86 -27.49 -2.45
CA GLY A 159 -2.39 -28.78 -1.97
C GLY A 159 -2.43 -28.91 -0.45
N ALA A 160 -2.40 -27.79 0.30
CA ALA A 160 -2.47 -27.79 1.76
C ALA A 160 -3.88 -28.06 2.31
N GLY A 161 -4.88 -28.14 1.44
CA GLY A 161 -6.29 -28.28 1.80
C GLY A 161 -7.09 -27.01 1.48
N LYS A 162 -8.39 -27.02 1.80
CA LYS A 162 -9.28 -25.89 1.57
C LYS A 162 -9.10 -24.84 2.70
N ALA A 163 -8.89 -23.58 2.33
CA ALA A 163 -8.80 -22.50 3.29
C ALA A 163 -10.16 -22.28 4.00
N PRO A 164 -10.17 -22.17 5.34
CA PRO A 164 -11.37 -21.79 6.07
C PRO A 164 -11.87 -20.41 5.61
N ARG A 165 -13.18 -20.21 5.65
CA ARG A 165 -13.81 -18.91 5.39
C ARG A 165 -14.33 -18.36 6.71
N PRO A 166 -13.83 -17.22 7.19
CA PRO A 166 -14.19 -16.70 8.51
C PRO A 166 -15.70 -16.50 8.74
N ASN A 167 -16.47 -16.19 7.69
CA ASN A 167 -17.91 -16.08 7.76
C ASN A 167 -18.65 -17.42 7.91
N GLU A 168 -18.02 -18.53 7.54
CA GLU A 168 -18.54 -19.91 7.67
C GLU A 168 -17.97 -20.63 8.90
N THR A 169 -16.77 -20.23 9.31
CA THR A 169 -16.00 -20.83 10.41
C THR A 169 -15.63 -19.75 11.45
N SER A 170 -14.34 -19.36 11.53
CA SER A 170 -13.87 -18.26 12.38
C SER A 170 -12.54 -17.71 11.89
N TYR A 171 -12.22 -16.46 12.28
CA TYR A 171 -10.87 -15.89 12.04
C TYR A 171 -9.75 -16.71 12.70
N PRO A 172 -9.85 -17.21 13.93
CA PRO A 172 -8.81 -18.08 14.50
C PRO A 172 -8.53 -19.34 13.66
N GLU A 173 -9.55 -19.98 13.07
CA GLU A 173 -9.34 -21.15 12.21
C GLU A 173 -8.64 -20.75 10.89
N TYR A 174 -9.04 -19.62 10.29
CA TYR A 174 -8.36 -19.07 9.11
C TYR A 174 -6.90 -18.75 9.43
N MET A 175 -6.62 -18.00 10.50
CA MET A 175 -5.27 -17.63 10.90
C MET A 175 -4.38 -18.84 11.16
N ASN A 176 -4.90 -19.87 11.82
CA ASN A 176 -4.19 -21.12 12.03
C ASN A 176 -3.84 -21.82 10.70
N PHE A 177 -4.77 -21.82 9.73
CA PHE A 177 -4.52 -22.40 8.42
C PHE A 177 -3.47 -21.62 7.66
N VAL A 178 -3.58 -20.30 7.56
CA VAL A 178 -2.69 -19.46 6.74
C VAL A 178 -1.30 -19.25 7.36
N SER A 179 -1.10 -19.52 8.65
CA SER A 179 0.22 -19.51 9.28
C SER A 179 1.22 -20.46 8.58
N GLN A 180 0.72 -21.51 7.93
CA GLN A 180 1.51 -22.47 7.14
C GLN A 180 2.19 -21.81 5.92
N PHE A 181 1.68 -20.66 5.44
CA PHE A 181 2.24 -20.00 4.26
C PHE A 181 3.72 -19.67 4.42
N SER A 182 4.13 -19.29 5.63
CA SER A 182 5.51 -18.94 5.97
C SER A 182 6.50 -20.09 5.77
N THR A 183 6.04 -21.33 5.81
CA THR A 183 6.86 -22.57 5.63
C THR A 183 6.55 -23.32 4.36
N ASN A 184 5.44 -23.03 3.67
CA ASN A 184 5.02 -23.73 2.47
C ASN A 184 5.73 -23.17 1.22
N THR A 185 6.86 -23.80 0.86
CA THR A 185 7.70 -23.36 -0.27
C THR A 185 6.96 -23.41 -1.61
N LYS A 186 6.03 -24.37 -1.79
CA LYS A 186 5.24 -24.48 -3.02
C LYS A 186 4.25 -23.31 -3.14
N ALA A 187 3.58 -22.94 -2.07
CA ALA A 187 2.68 -21.78 -2.04
C ALA A 187 3.46 -20.48 -2.30
N GLN A 188 4.64 -20.32 -1.70
CA GLN A 188 5.53 -19.18 -1.93
C GLN A 188 5.99 -19.11 -3.38
N GLU A 189 6.34 -20.23 -4.02
CA GLU A 189 6.80 -20.22 -5.42
C GLU A 189 5.67 -19.84 -6.38
N LEU A 190 4.42 -20.25 -6.14
CA LEU A 190 3.27 -19.79 -6.89
C LEU A 190 3.08 -18.26 -6.78
N PHE A 191 3.24 -17.72 -5.59
CA PHE A 191 3.23 -16.27 -5.39
C PHE A 191 4.42 -15.59 -6.09
N PHE A 192 5.62 -16.14 -6.02
CA PHE A 192 6.78 -15.56 -6.71
C PHE A 192 6.64 -15.56 -8.23
N GLN A 193 5.97 -16.58 -8.79
CA GLN A 193 5.63 -16.55 -10.22
C GLN A 193 4.69 -15.40 -10.57
N TYR A 194 3.63 -15.21 -9.77
CA TYR A 194 2.73 -14.07 -9.91
C TYR A 194 3.48 -12.72 -9.81
N VAL A 195 4.40 -12.58 -8.88
CA VAL A 195 5.23 -11.36 -8.76
C VAL A 195 6.02 -11.09 -10.05
N ARG A 196 6.63 -12.14 -10.64
CA ARG A 196 7.37 -12.01 -11.92
C ARG A 196 6.44 -11.54 -13.04
N ASP A 197 5.26 -12.12 -13.13
CA ASP A 197 4.30 -11.83 -14.20
C ASP A 197 3.76 -10.41 -14.10
N ILE A 198 3.47 -9.91 -12.89
CA ILE A 198 2.96 -8.55 -12.69
C ILE A 198 4.05 -7.50 -12.89
N ILE A 199 5.21 -7.66 -12.27
CA ILE A 199 6.31 -6.68 -12.38
C ILE A 199 6.86 -6.63 -13.82
N GLY A 200 6.90 -7.78 -14.52
CA GLY A 200 7.33 -7.88 -15.91
C GLY A 200 6.34 -7.34 -16.95
N ARG A 201 5.18 -6.80 -16.50
CA ARG A 201 4.14 -6.33 -17.40
C ARG A 201 4.55 -5.03 -18.11
N THR A 202 4.05 -4.88 -19.35
CA THR A 202 4.05 -3.60 -20.09
C THR A 202 2.62 -3.08 -20.15
N ASN A 203 2.41 -1.83 -19.80
CA ASN A 203 1.10 -1.17 -19.84
C ASN A 203 0.63 -1.07 -21.30
N ARG A 204 -0.56 -1.62 -21.59
CA ARG A 204 -1.08 -1.70 -22.97
C ARG A 204 -1.51 -0.36 -23.56
N TYR A 205 -1.78 0.65 -22.73
CA TYR A 205 -2.24 1.97 -23.18
C TYR A 205 -1.07 2.94 -23.38
N THR A 206 -0.06 2.89 -22.51
CA THR A 206 1.12 3.77 -22.57
C THR A 206 2.31 3.13 -23.29
N ASN A 207 2.30 1.80 -23.44
CA ASN A 207 3.42 0.99 -23.94
C ASN A 207 4.71 1.15 -23.10
N VAL A 208 4.57 1.53 -21.82
CA VAL A 208 5.65 1.64 -20.86
C VAL A 208 5.71 0.36 -20.01
N PRO A 209 6.88 -0.30 -19.86
CA PRO A 209 7.05 -1.37 -18.89
C PRO A 209 6.76 -0.86 -17.48
N TYR A 210 6.11 -1.67 -16.65
CA TYR A 210 5.78 -1.25 -15.27
C TYR A 210 7.04 -0.86 -14.48
N VAL A 211 8.16 -1.52 -14.70
CA VAL A 211 9.45 -1.19 -14.07
C VAL A 211 10.00 0.18 -14.47
N ASP A 212 9.48 0.78 -15.54
CA ASP A 212 9.88 2.09 -16.05
C ASP A 212 8.76 3.14 -15.91
N ASP A 213 7.64 2.80 -15.29
CA ASP A 213 6.50 3.71 -15.13
C ASP A 213 6.62 4.54 -13.83
N PRO A 214 6.95 5.83 -13.90
CA PRO A 214 7.11 6.67 -12.72
C PRO A 214 5.79 6.96 -11.99
N THR A 215 4.65 6.55 -12.54
CA THR A 215 3.36 6.59 -11.84
C THR A 215 3.34 5.63 -10.66
N ILE A 216 4.02 4.48 -10.79
CA ILE A 216 4.20 3.55 -9.69
C ILE A 216 5.24 4.14 -8.73
N MET A 217 4.88 4.34 -7.48
CA MET A 217 5.80 4.73 -6.41
C MET A 217 6.49 3.52 -5.81
N ALA A 218 5.72 2.49 -5.50
CA ALA A 218 6.21 1.35 -4.74
C ALA A 218 5.48 0.05 -5.06
N TRP A 219 6.23 -1.05 -4.96
CA TRP A 219 5.71 -2.40 -4.82
C TRP A 219 5.59 -2.76 -3.34
N GLN A 220 4.42 -3.23 -2.95
CA GLN A 220 4.23 -3.82 -1.62
C GLN A 220 4.10 -5.33 -1.72
N ILE A 221 4.82 -6.04 -0.86
CA ILE A 221 4.77 -7.51 -0.84
C ILE A 221 3.35 -8.00 -0.65
N GLY A 222 2.57 -7.34 0.20
CA GLY A 222 1.16 -7.66 0.37
C GLY A 222 0.40 -6.66 1.23
N ASN A 223 -0.89 -6.88 1.38
CA ASN A 223 -1.70 -6.25 2.40
C ASN A 223 -1.59 -7.07 3.69
N GLU A 224 -1.11 -6.42 4.74
CA GLU A 224 -1.01 -6.96 6.10
C GLU A 224 -0.35 -8.35 6.19
N PRO A 225 0.83 -8.56 5.55
CA PRO A 225 1.57 -9.80 5.74
C PRO A 225 1.81 -10.07 7.23
N ARG A 226 1.53 -11.29 7.68
CA ARG A 226 1.56 -11.65 9.09
C ARG A 226 2.06 -13.06 9.31
N ALA A 227 2.70 -13.30 10.46
CA ALA A 227 3.17 -14.63 10.86
C ALA A 227 2.01 -15.55 11.29
N PHE A 228 1.01 -15.01 11.97
CA PHE A 228 -0.16 -15.68 12.53
C PHE A 228 0.14 -16.70 13.65
N SER A 229 1.39 -16.93 14.00
CA SER A 229 1.78 -17.77 15.14
C SER A 229 3.21 -17.50 15.59
N GLU A 230 3.54 -17.83 16.82
CA GLU A 230 4.91 -17.70 17.36
C GLU A 230 5.93 -18.53 16.56
N ASP A 231 5.59 -19.79 16.24
CA ASP A 231 6.49 -20.69 15.50
C ASP A 231 6.73 -20.23 14.05
N ALA A 232 5.82 -19.44 13.49
CA ALA A 232 5.93 -18.91 12.14
C ALA A 232 6.77 -17.63 12.03
N LYS A 233 7.13 -16.95 13.12
CA LYS A 233 7.86 -15.67 13.11
C LYS A 233 9.17 -15.72 12.32
N ALA A 234 10.04 -16.67 12.61
CA ALA A 234 11.33 -16.78 11.91
C ALA A 234 11.17 -17.22 10.43
N PRO A 235 10.33 -18.20 10.07
CA PRO A 235 10.00 -18.48 8.68
C PRO A 235 9.37 -17.29 7.94
N PHE A 236 8.51 -16.54 8.59
CA PHE A 236 7.86 -15.33 8.06
C PHE A 236 8.90 -14.25 7.66
N ALA A 237 9.82 -13.91 8.55
CA ALA A 237 10.89 -12.98 8.23
C ALA A 237 11.75 -13.45 7.04
N LYS A 238 12.04 -14.76 6.98
CA LYS A 238 12.78 -15.36 5.87
C LYS A 238 12.01 -15.30 4.55
N TRP A 239 10.70 -15.53 4.58
CA TRP A 239 9.84 -15.42 3.40
C TRP A 239 9.79 -13.99 2.87
N LEU A 240 9.56 -12.99 3.75
CA LEU A 240 9.54 -11.57 3.37
C LEU A 240 10.85 -11.13 2.73
N ARG A 241 11.98 -11.60 3.28
CA ARG A 241 13.29 -11.31 2.70
C ARG A 241 13.43 -11.88 1.29
N LYS A 242 13.01 -13.12 1.05
CA LYS A 242 13.02 -13.70 -0.31
C LYS A 242 12.12 -12.92 -1.27
N ALA A 243 10.95 -12.46 -0.80
CA ALA A 243 10.05 -11.66 -1.60
C ALA A 243 10.69 -10.31 -1.99
N SER A 244 11.29 -9.59 -1.03
CA SER A 244 11.97 -8.32 -1.28
C SER A 244 13.17 -8.48 -2.21
N GLU A 245 13.98 -9.53 -2.04
CA GLU A 245 15.10 -9.88 -2.92
C GLU A 245 14.62 -10.15 -4.35
N LEU A 246 13.54 -10.91 -4.52
CA LEU A 246 12.94 -11.16 -5.84
C LEU A 246 12.48 -9.86 -6.50
N ILE A 247 11.67 -9.06 -5.81
CA ILE A 247 11.15 -7.78 -6.36
C ILE A 247 12.32 -6.89 -6.75
N ARG A 248 13.33 -6.72 -5.88
CA ARG A 248 14.52 -5.90 -6.16
C ARG A 248 15.35 -6.45 -7.32
N SER A 249 15.36 -7.76 -7.56
CA SER A 249 16.03 -8.37 -8.71
C SER A 249 15.37 -8.02 -10.04
N LEU A 250 14.02 -7.86 -10.02
CA LEU A 250 13.21 -7.53 -11.19
C LEU A 250 13.14 -6.03 -11.45
N ASP A 251 13.14 -5.23 -10.38
CA ASP A 251 12.93 -3.79 -10.44
C ASP A 251 13.96 -3.03 -9.61
N LYS A 252 14.68 -2.10 -10.26
CA LYS A 252 15.70 -1.25 -9.62
C LYS A 252 15.24 0.19 -9.41
N ASN A 253 14.08 0.56 -9.93
CA ASN A 253 13.59 1.93 -9.95
C ASN A 253 12.63 2.23 -8.80
N HIS A 254 11.67 1.33 -8.54
CA HIS A 254 10.61 1.59 -7.57
C HIS A 254 11.03 1.25 -6.13
N LEU A 255 10.35 1.89 -5.20
CA LEU A 255 10.45 1.57 -3.78
C LEU A 255 9.81 0.22 -3.48
N ILE A 256 10.26 -0.42 -2.41
CA ILE A 256 9.71 -1.68 -1.92
C ILE A 256 9.34 -1.51 -0.46
N SER A 257 8.15 -1.96 -0.09
CA SER A 257 7.71 -2.04 1.30
C SER A 257 6.97 -3.34 1.58
N ILE A 258 6.72 -3.59 2.84
CA ILE A 258 6.08 -4.84 3.28
C ILE A 258 4.55 -4.73 3.10
N GLY A 259 3.96 -3.58 3.43
CA GLY A 259 2.51 -3.38 3.56
C GLY A 259 1.94 -3.93 4.88
N SER A 260 2.76 -3.92 5.94
CA SER A 260 2.45 -4.50 7.25
C SER A 260 1.64 -3.56 8.13
N GLU A 261 0.82 -4.15 9.02
CA GLU A 261 0.21 -3.43 10.16
C GLU A 261 1.27 -2.81 11.09
N GLY A 262 2.54 -3.20 10.97
CA GLY A 262 3.61 -2.80 11.87
C GLY A 262 3.89 -3.87 12.93
N ILE A 263 4.11 -3.42 14.18
CA ILE A 263 4.37 -4.33 15.30
C ILE A 263 3.20 -5.29 15.53
N TRP A 264 1.96 -4.87 15.25
CA TRP A 264 0.78 -5.73 15.35
C TRP A 264 0.87 -6.91 14.37
N GLY A 265 1.26 -6.67 13.13
CA GLY A 265 1.47 -7.72 12.12
C GLY A 265 2.65 -8.67 12.42
N CYS A 266 3.47 -8.34 13.42
CA CYS A 266 4.55 -9.17 13.94
C CYS A 266 4.20 -9.84 15.29
N GLU A 267 2.94 -10.10 15.58
CA GLU A 267 2.46 -10.69 16.83
C GLU A 267 2.93 -9.86 18.07
N MET A 268 2.88 -8.54 17.98
CA MET A 268 3.35 -7.55 18.98
C MET A 268 4.86 -7.62 19.29
N ASP A 269 5.64 -8.29 18.45
CA ASP A 269 7.10 -8.39 18.57
C ASP A 269 7.81 -7.25 17.82
N SER A 270 8.20 -6.21 18.55
CA SER A 270 8.90 -5.05 17.98
C SER A 270 10.30 -5.39 17.45
N THR A 271 10.95 -6.42 18.02
CA THR A 271 12.28 -6.86 17.57
C THR A 271 12.17 -7.56 16.20
N LEU A 272 11.17 -8.39 16.02
CA LEU A 272 10.88 -9.02 14.74
C LEU A 272 10.55 -7.97 13.67
N TYR A 273 9.69 -6.99 14.00
CA TYR A 273 9.34 -5.90 13.09
C TYR A 273 10.57 -5.08 12.67
N GLU A 274 11.40 -4.67 13.64
CA GLU A 274 12.65 -3.95 13.37
C GLU A 274 13.60 -4.78 12.50
N GLN A 275 13.78 -6.08 12.78
CA GLN A 275 14.60 -6.98 11.99
C GLN A 275 14.12 -7.09 10.53
N ILE A 276 12.81 -7.22 10.30
CA ILE A 276 12.22 -7.28 8.96
C ILE A 276 12.44 -5.95 8.23
N CYS A 277 12.16 -4.84 8.89
CA CYS A 277 12.34 -3.50 8.31
C CYS A 277 13.80 -3.13 8.06
N ALA A 278 14.76 -3.77 8.73
CA ALA A 278 16.19 -3.58 8.51
C ALA A 278 16.70 -4.17 7.19
N ASP A 279 15.90 -5.00 6.50
CA ASP A 279 16.27 -5.55 5.18
C ASP A 279 16.65 -4.40 4.22
N PRO A 280 17.83 -4.46 3.56
CA PRO A 280 18.29 -3.41 2.66
C PRO A 280 17.41 -3.22 1.42
N ASN A 281 16.63 -4.23 1.03
CA ASN A 281 15.69 -4.12 -0.10
C ASN A 281 14.38 -3.42 0.29
N ILE A 282 14.04 -3.33 1.57
CA ILE A 282 12.87 -2.60 2.06
C ILE A 282 13.25 -1.12 2.21
N ASP A 283 12.61 -0.26 1.44
CA ASP A 283 12.94 1.17 1.37
C ASP A 283 12.26 1.98 2.48
N TYR A 284 11.04 1.60 2.89
CA TYR A 284 10.29 2.30 3.92
C TYR A 284 9.44 1.36 4.76
N MET A 285 9.09 1.85 5.95
CA MET A 285 8.33 1.14 6.95
C MET A 285 6.84 1.46 6.83
N ASN A 286 5.99 0.52 7.22
CA ASN A 286 4.54 0.66 7.21
C ASN A 286 3.97 0.45 8.61
N ALA A 287 2.86 1.13 8.90
CA ALA A 287 1.98 0.81 10.02
C ALA A 287 0.52 1.08 9.64
N HIS A 288 -0.39 0.23 10.11
CA HIS A 288 -1.83 0.41 10.04
C HIS A 288 -2.37 0.62 11.45
N VAL A 289 -3.48 1.32 11.59
CA VAL A 289 -4.06 1.60 12.91
C VAL A 289 -5.58 1.44 12.86
N TRP A 290 -6.07 0.41 13.53
CA TRP A 290 -7.47 0.02 13.49
C TRP A 290 -8.10 -0.03 14.90
N PRO A 291 -8.52 1.11 15.47
CA PRO A 291 -9.07 1.15 16.84
C PRO A 291 -10.23 0.21 17.07
N TYR A 292 -11.14 0.08 16.11
CA TYR A 292 -12.28 -0.83 16.24
C TYR A 292 -11.86 -2.30 16.19
N ASN A 293 -11.05 -2.69 15.19
CA ASN A 293 -10.62 -4.08 15.00
C ASN A 293 -9.72 -4.56 16.15
N TRP A 294 -8.96 -3.64 16.77
CA TRP A 294 -8.07 -3.93 17.90
C TRP A 294 -8.75 -3.74 19.26
N SER A 295 -10.08 -3.62 19.29
CA SER A 295 -10.88 -3.47 20.52
C SER A 295 -10.53 -2.23 21.36
N TRP A 296 -9.93 -1.20 20.75
CA TRP A 296 -9.76 0.11 21.39
C TRP A 296 -11.04 0.92 21.35
N ALA A 297 -11.92 0.64 20.38
CA ALA A 297 -13.26 1.15 20.29
C ALA A 297 -14.26 0.00 20.18
N HIS A 298 -15.51 0.23 20.62
CA HIS A 298 -16.60 -0.74 20.52
C HIS A 298 -17.81 -0.08 19.88
N LYS A 299 -18.57 -0.83 19.08
CA LYS A 299 -19.69 -0.30 18.29
C LYS A 299 -20.72 0.50 19.08
N ASP A 300 -20.98 0.08 20.32
CA ASP A 300 -22.00 0.70 21.19
C ASP A 300 -21.50 1.94 21.95
N SER A 301 -20.21 2.29 21.81
CA SER A 301 -19.54 3.35 22.59
C SER A 301 -18.47 4.06 21.77
N LEU A 302 -18.68 4.22 20.47
CA LEU A 302 -17.67 4.82 19.58
C LEU A 302 -17.29 6.24 20.02
N ALA A 303 -18.29 7.07 20.37
CA ALA A 303 -18.06 8.47 20.77
C ALA A 303 -17.23 8.57 22.05
N GLU A 304 -17.49 7.72 23.04
CA GLU A 304 -16.80 7.67 24.33
C GLU A 304 -15.37 7.13 24.20
N HIS A 305 -15.13 6.29 23.17
CA HIS A 305 -13.83 5.65 22.99
C HIS A 305 -12.87 6.41 22.07
N VAL A 306 -13.26 7.53 21.47
CA VAL A 306 -12.39 8.31 20.58
C VAL A 306 -11.10 8.72 21.29
N GLU A 307 -11.20 9.25 22.51
CA GLU A 307 -10.03 9.71 23.26
C GLU A 307 -9.04 8.58 23.56
N ARG A 308 -9.55 7.43 24.03
CA ARG A 308 -8.72 6.24 24.24
C ARG A 308 -8.08 5.75 22.95
N SER A 309 -8.83 5.78 21.85
CA SER A 309 -8.32 5.41 20.52
C SER A 309 -7.19 6.33 20.08
N CYS A 310 -7.33 7.63 20.31
CA CYS A 310 -6.28 8.62 20.02
C CYS A 310 -5.00 8.37 20.84
N GLN A 311 -5.14 8.11 22.16
CA GLN A 311 -3.99 7.83 23.05
C GLN A 311 -3.25 6.57 22.60
N ASN A 312 -3.97 5.46 22.38
CA ASN A 312 -3.37 4.21 21.92
C ASN A 312 -2.71 4.35 20.54
N THR A 313 -3.31 5.14 19.64
CA THR A 313 -2.74 5.46 18.32
C THR A 313 -1.43 6.23 18.47
N ALA A 314 -1.36 7.22 19.35
CA ALA A 314 -0.13 7.97 19.60
C ALA A 314 0.98 7.05 20.13
N GLU A 315 0.69 6.22 21.12
CA GLU A 315 1.67 5.26 21.67
C GLU A 315 2.16 4.28 20.59
N TYR A 316 1.25 3.81 19.74
CA TYR A 316 1.57 2.89 18.66
C TYR A 316 2.49 3.55 17.62
N ILE A 317 2.14 4.74 17.14
CA ILE A 317 2.93 5.49 16.16
C ILE A 317 4.30 5.85 16.73
N HIS A 318 4.39 6.34 17.97
CA HIS A 318 5.66 6.67 18.62
C HIS A 318 6.61 5.46 18.73
N ARG A 319 6.09 4.27 18.97
CA ARG A 319 6.92 3.04 18.94
C ARG A 319 7.52 2.78 17.56
N HIS A 320 6.76 3.07 16.48
CA HIS A 320 7.21 2.90 15.11
C HIS A 320 8.19 3.99 14.67
N THR A 321 7.95 5.25 15.05
CA THR A 321 8.88 6.35 14.74
C THR A 321 10.24 6.16 15.42
N ALA A 322 10.26 5.64 16.64
CA ALA A 322 11.51 5.30 17.31
C ALA A 322 12.32 4.21 16.59
N ILE A 323 11.65 3.22 15.95
CA ILE A 323 12.32 2.22 15.11
C ILE A 323 12.78 2.87 13.79
N ALA A 324 11.94 3.70 13.19
CA ALA A 324 12.25 4.42 11.94
C ALA A 324 13.50 5.31 12.09
N GLU A 325 13.63 6.00 13.24
CA GLU A 325 14.82 6.78 13.60
C GLU A 325 16.08 5.91 13.68
N ARG A 326 16.01 4.74 14.36
CA ARG A 326 17.17 3.83 14.45
C ARG A 326 17.58 3.27 13.09
N LEU A 327 16.61 2.92 12.25
CA LEU A 327 16.86 2.35 10.93
C LEU A 327 17.13 3.42 9.86
N GLN A 328 16.91 4.71 10.16
CA GLN A 328 16.98 5.81 9.19
C GLN A 328 16.14 5.51 7.94
N LYS A 329 14.89 5.05 8.16
CA LYS A 329 13.92 4.75 7.09
C LYS A 329 12.64 5.55 7.30
N PRO A 330 12.03 6.09 6.22
CA PRO A 330 10.75 6.78 6.34
C PRO A 330 9.65 5.80 6.77
N LEU A 331 8.70 6.30 7.56
CA LEU A 331 7.51 5.58 8.00
C LEU A 331 6.30 6.13 7.24
N VAL A 332 5.41 5.25 6.83
CA VAL A 332 4.10 5.59 6.25
C VAL A 332 3.00 4.93 7.08
N ILE A 333 2.01 5.72 7.49
CA ILE A 333 0.79 5.20 8.13
C ILE A 333 -0.21 4.91 7.00
N GLU A 334 -0.22 3.67 6.52
CA GLU A 334 -0.89 3.32 5.25
C GLU A 334 -2.36 3.00 5.39
N GLU A 335 -2.80 2.71 6.61
CA GLU A 335 -4.22 2.55 6.92
C GLU A 335 -4.51 3.14 8.29
N PHE A 336 -5.57 3.90 8.37
CA PHE A 336 -6.26 4.25 9.58
C PHE A 336 -7.71 4.58 9.26
N GLY A 337 -8.60 4.22 10.15
CA GLY A 337 -10.02 4.45 9.99
C GLY A 337 -10.73 4.52 11.33
N TYR A 338 -11.96 5.04 11.31
CA TYR A 338 -12.86 5.05 12.45
C TYR A 338 -14.29 4.92 11.96
N PRO A 339 -15.12 4.02 12.55
CA PRO A 339 -16.49 3.83 12.12
C PRO A 339 -17.34 5.10 12.24
N ARG A 340 -18.42 5.19 11.44
CA ARG A 340 -19.43 6.24 11.57
C ARG A 340 -20.13 6.17 12.91
N ASP A 341 -20.62 7.32 13.39
CA ASP A 341 -21.33 7.42 14.67
C ASP A 341 -22.52 6.46 14.73
N GLY A 342 -22.66 5.79 15.87
CA GLY A 342 -23.70 4.79 16.09
C GLY A 342 -23.57 3.54 15.23
N PHE A 343 -22.36 3.28 14.70
CA PHE A 343 -22.06 2.14 13.82
C PHE A 343 -22.95 2.12 12.57
N LYS A 344 -23.23 3.32 12.04
CA LYS A 344 -23.99 3.51 10.80
C LYS A 344 -23.11 3.30 9.59
N PHE A 345 -23.70 2.98 8.45
CA PHE A 345 -22.98 2.77 7.18
C PHE A 345 -23.55 3.60 6.02
N GLU A 346 -24.77 4.12 6.15
CA GLU A 346 -25.44 4.89 5.12
C GLU A 346 -24.64 6.19 4.81
N PRO A 347 -24.37 6.51 3.54
CA PRO A 347 -23.78 7.78 3.15
C PRO A 347 -24.54 8.98 3.74
N GLY A 348 -23.79 9.96 4.26
CA GLY A 348 -24.37 11.14 4.92
C GLY A 348 -24.78 10.93 6.39
N SER A 349 -24.63 9.72 6.96
CA SER A 349 -24.75 9.55 8.42
C SER A 349 -23.58 10.24 9.14
N LYS A 350 -23.79 10.60 10.42
CA LYS A 350 -22.83 11.39 11.19
C LYS A 350 -21.47 10.74 11.30
N THR A 351 -20.41 11.57 11.30
CA THR A 351 -19.02 11.18 11.38
C THR A 351 -18.24 11.91 12.49
N ALA A 352 -18.92 12.46 13.49
CA ALA A 352 -18.28 13.30 14.51
C ALA A 352 -17.15 12.59 15.28
N GLY A 353 -17.31 11.30 15.57
CA GLY A 353 -16.25 10.46 16.18
C GLY A 353 -15.07 10.29 15.23
N ARG A 354 -15.33 9.96 13.97
CA ARG A 354 -14.33 9.85 12.89
C ARG A 354 -13.59 11.16 12.69
N ASP A 355 -14.30 12.28 12.61
CA ASP A 355 -13.73 13.59 12.35
C ASP A 355 -12.73 13.99 13.46
N ARG A 356 -13.10 13.76 14.73
CA ARG A 356 -12.18 13.96 15.87
C ARG A 356 -10.95 13.05 15.80
N TYR A 357 -11.15 11.78 15.47
CA TYR A 357 -10.05 10.82 15.32
C TYR A 357 -9.13 11.19 14.16
N TYR A 358 -9.67 11.56 13.00
CA TYR A 358 -8.89 11.97 11.83
C TYR A 358 -8.09 13.26 12.09
N ASP A 359 -8.70 14.29 12.68
CA ASP A 359 -8.00 15.53 13.01
C ASP A 359 -6.83 15.27 13.99
N PHE A 360 -7.05 14.37 14.96
CA PHE A 360 -5.99 13.93 15.86
C PHE A 360 -4.87 13.19 15.12
N VAL A 361 -5.20 12.18 14.31
CA VAL A 361 -4.20 11.38 13.58
C VAL A 361 -3.38 12.26 12.64
N PHE A 362 -4.02 13.15 11.88
CA PHE A 362 -3.28 14.09 11.01
C PHE A 362 -2.38 15.04 11.81
N SER A 363 -2.85 15.54 12.94
CA SER A 363 -2.05 16.42 13.81
C SER A 363 -0.82 15.67 14.34
N LEU A 364 -0.99 14.43 14.78
CA LEU A 364 0.10 13.58 15.24
C LEU A 364 1.11 13.31 14.12
N ILE A 365 0.64 12.84 12.96
CA ILE A 365 1.47 12.56 11.79
C ILE A 365 2.26 13.79 11.35
N ASN A 366 1.66 14.98 11.41
CA ASN A 366 2.34 16.23 11.06
C ASN A 366 3.41 16.64 12.06
N SER A 367 3.33 16.20 13.31
CA SER A 367 4.35 16.45 14.34
C SER A 367 5.49 15.43 14.33
N GLU A 368 5.33 14.29 13.65
CA GLU A 368 6.31 13.20 13.61
C GLU A 368 7.24 13.33 12.40
N PRO A 369 8.53 13.68 12.59
CA PRO A 369 9.45 13.95 11.47
C PRO A 369 9.72 12.71 10.60
N MET A 370 9.64 11.52 11.17
CA MET A 370 9.87 10.26 10.46
C MET A 370 8.68 9.79 9.64
N VAL A 371 7.48 10.39 9.81
CA VAL A 371 6.28 10.02 9.04
C VAL A 371 6.22 10.84 7.76
N TYR A 372 6.48 10.22 6.63
CA TYR A 372 6.54 10.84 5.32
C TYR A 372 5.23 10.76 4.53
N GLY A 373 4.38 9.82 4.85
CA GLY A 373 3.08 9.67 4.17
C GLY A 373 2.02 9.05 5.07
N CYS A 374 0.78 9.23 4.66
CA CYS A 374 -0.33 8.49 5.22
C CYS A 374 -1.44 8.28 4.17
N ASN A 375 -2.17 7.15 4.31
CA ASN A 375 -3.33 6.84 3.50
C ASN A 375 -4.49 6.46 4.45
N PHE A 376 -5.56 7.21 4.45
CA PHE A 376 -6.73 6.81 5.21
C PHE A 376 -7.47 5.66 4.52
N TRP A 377 -8.19 4.87 5.30
CA TRP A 377 -9.08 3.84 4.78
C TRP A 377 -10.52 4.34 4.78
N GLY A 378 -11.20 4.37 3.68
CA GLY A 378 -10.79 4.23 2.29
C GLY A 378 -11.70 5.12 1.45
N TRP A 379 -11.26 5.49 0.26
CA TRP A 379 -12.06 6.35 -0.62
C TRP A 379 -13.30 5.62 -1.14
N ALA A 380 -14.43 6.27 -1.12
CA ALA A 380 -15.67 5.81 -1.72
C ALA A 380 -16.24 6.82 -2.73
N GLY A 381 -15.96 8.12 -2.52
CA GLY A 381 -16.35 9.17 -3.45
C GLY A 381 -17.84 9.18 -3.73
N GLU A 382 -18.18 9.08 -5.01
CA GLU A 382 -19.58 9.09 -5.49
C GLU A 382 -20.31 7.74 -5.36
N ALA A 383 -19.65 6.70 -4.81
CA ALA A 383 -20.32 5.41 -4.58
C ALA A 383 -21.56 5.53 -3.71
N ARG A 384 -22.55 4.73 -4.02
CA ARG A 384 -23.78 4.59 -3.21
C ARG A 384 -24.09 3.12 -3.06
N PRO A 385 -23.54 2.45 -2.00
CA PRO A 385 -23.82 1.03 -1.77
C PRO A 385 -25.32 0.80 -1.55
N ASN A 386 -25.86 -0.22 -2.21
CA ASN A 386 -27.28 -0.57 -2.13
C ASN A 386 -27.58 -1.54 -0.97
N HIS A 387 -26.57 -2.26 -0.51
CA HIS A 387 -26.70 -3.29 0.52
C HIS A 387 -25.64 -3.09 1.61
N GLU A 388 -25.96 -3.51 2.82
CA GLU A 388 -25.00 -3.53 3.94
C GLU A 388 -23.86 -4.50 3.68
N GLN A 389 -24.16 -5.68 3.14
CA GLN A 389 -23.19 -6.64 2.61
C GLN A 389 -23.07 -6.44 1.11
N TRP A 390 -21.86 -6.26 0.60
CA TRP A 390 -21.63 -6.10 -0.84
C TRP A 390 -22.18 -7.27 -1.65
N LEU A 391 -22.88 -6.97 -2.74
CA LEU A 391 -23.36 -7.93 -3.70
C LEU A 391 -22.83 -7.58 -5.11
N VAL A 392 -22.72 -8.61 -5.97
CA VAL A 392 -22.32 -8.41 -7.36
C VAL A 392 -23.27 -7.43 -8.06
N GLY A 393 -22.72 -6.31 -8.53
CA GLY A 393 -23.49 -5.22 -9.17
C GLY A 393 -23.64 -3.98 -8.29
N ASP A 394 -23.27 -4.06 -7.00
CA ASP A 394 -23.18 -2.87 -6.15
C ASP A 394 -21.92 -2.05 -6.50
N ASP A 395 -21.97 -0.76 -6.21
CA ASP A 395 -20.78 0.09 -6.27
C ASP A 395 -19.70 -0.41 -5.30
N TYR A 396 -18.45 -0.35 -5.73
CA TYR A 396 -17.33 -0.50 -4.80
C TYR A 396 -17.16 0.77 -4.00
N CYS A 397 -16.89 0.61 -2.71
CA CYS A 397 -16.53 1.69 -1.79
C CYS A 397 -15.22 1.37 -1.05
N GLY A 398 -14.84 2.16 -0.04
CA GLY A 398 -13.62 1.91 0.72
C GLY A 398 -13.63 0.59 1.49
N ASP A 399 -14.79 0.15 1.95
CA ASP A 399 -14.95 -1.11 2.67
C ASP A 399 -15.03 -2.28 1.68
N PRO A 400 -14.14 -3.30 1.77
CA PRO A 400 -14.20 -4.47 0.89
C PRO A 400 -15.34 -5.41 1.26
N ALA A 401 -15.56 -6.45 0.45
CA ALA A 401 -16.76 -7.27 0.49
C ALA A 401 -17.07 -7.98 1.83
N GLN A 402 -16.06 -8.25 2.68
CA GLN A 402 -16.26 -8.85 4.00
C GLN A 402 -16.73 -7.84 5.06
N GLU A 403 -16.61 -6.54 4.79
CA GLU A 403 -16.98 -5.47 5.73
C GLU A 403 -18.36 -4.91 5.41
N GLN A 404 -18.97 -4.29 6.43
CA GLN A 404 -20.22 -3.55 6.28
C GLN A 404 -19.99 -2.32 5.39
N GLN A 405 -20.67 -2.28 4.26
CA GLN A 405 -20.42 -1.31 3.20
C GLN A 405 -20.75 0.12 3.65
N GLY A 406 -19.77 1.00 3.63
CA GLY A 406 -19.89 2.40 4.03
C GLY A 406 -19.46 2.70 5.47
N LEU A 407 -19.14 1.68 6.28
CA LEU A 407 -18.80 1.86 7.69
C LEU A 407 -17.56 2.74 7.90
N ASN A 408 -16.47 2.45 7.20
CA ASN A 408 -15.20 3.20 7.24
C ASN A 408 -15.00 4.10 6.01
N SER A 409 -15.78 3.90 4.96
CA SER A 409 -15.67 4.62 3.69
C SER A 409 -15.87 6.13 3.86
N VAL A 410 -15.08 6.90 3.08
CA VAL A 410 -15.21 8.36 2.95
C VAL A 410 -15.91 8.68 1.63
N PHE A 411 -17.14 9.16 1.72
CA PHE A 411 -17.95 9.56 0.57
C PHE A 411 -17.80 11.05 0.24
N ASP A 412 -18.17 11.43 -0.97
CA ASP A 412 -18.19 12.83 -1.44
C ASP A 412 -19.11 13.74 -0.60
N CYS A 413 -20.10 13.15 0.07
CA CYS A 413 -21.03 13.84 0.97
C CYS A 413 -20.56 13.95 2.43
N ASP A 414 -19.41 13.38 2.79
CA ASP A 414 -18.82 13.45 4.14
C ASP A 414 -18.05 14.78 4.31
N THR A 415 -18.75 15.90 4.18
CA THR A 415 -18.15 17.24 4.05
C THR A 415 -17.21 17.60 5.19
N THR A 416 -17.56 17.27 6.45
CA THR A 416 -16.73 17.57 7.61
C THR A 416 -15.43 16.76 7.63
N THR A 417 -15.48 15.47 7.26
CA THR A 417 -14.30 14.62 7.10
C THR A 417 -13.42 15.13 5.96
N LEU A 418 -14.02 15.52 4.81
CA LEU A 418 -13.28 16.05 3.66
C LEU A 418 -12.60 17.39 3.98
N GLU A 419 -13.21 18.28 4.76
CA GLU A 419 -12.59 19.54 5.21
C GLU A 419 -11.32 19.26 6.05
N ILE A 420 -11.35 18.27 6.94
CA ILE A 420 -10.19 17.85 7.74
C ILE A 420 -9.08 17.30 6.82
N ILE A 421 -9.44 16.45 5.86
CA ILE A 421 -8.48 15.89 4.90
C ILE A 421 -7.83 17.03 4.08
N MET A 422 -8.61 17.91 3.47
CA MET A 422 -8.11 19.02 2.66
C MET A 422 -7.19 19.97 3.42
N LYS A 423 -7.49 20.24 4.70
CA LYS A 423 -6.60 21.05 5.56
C LYS A 423 -5.22 20.44 5.65
N ASN A 424 -5.13 19.11 5.72
CA ASN A 424 -3.89 18.38 5.95
C ASN A 424 -3.12 18.05 4.65
N THR A 425 -3.79 17.91 3.50
CA THR A 425 -3.10 17.80 2.20
C THR A 425 -2.30 19.07 1.90
N LYS A 426 -2.87 20.27 2.16
CA LYS A 426 -2.19 21.58 1.95
C LYS A 426 -0.98 21.78 2.86
N THR A 427 -0.93 21.13 4.01
CA THR A 427 0.19 21.27 4.96
C THR A 427 1.40 20.44 4.53
N ARG A 428 1.21 19.42 3.68
CA ARG A 428 2.26 18.47 3.25
C ARG A 428 2.74 18.68 1.82
N GLN A 429 2.12 19.57 1.07
CA GLN A 429 2.61 20.04 -0.24
C GLN A 429 3.63 21.18 -0.07
#